data_6c9f32efa68908e4302ecc63a1ddf5d5
#
_entry.id   6c9f32efa68908e4302ecc63a1ddf5d5
#
_cell.length_a   1.000
_cell.length_b   1.000
_cell.length_c   1.000
_cell.angle_alpha   90.00
_cell.angle_beta   90.00
_cell.angle_gamma   90.00
#
_symmetry.space_group_name_H-M   'P 1'
#
loop_
_entity.id
_entity.type
_entity.pdbx_description
1 polymer ?
#
loop_
_entity_poly.entity_id
_entity_poly.type
_entity_poly.pdbx_seq_one_letter_code
_entity_poly.pdbx_strand_id
1 'polypeptide(L)'
;FDYAALGHIHKPMTVGKECYRYCGTPLACSVSEAGQKKGIVMVELEEKGRLSTGVIPLKPLRQVRIVEGELEEVLKQPSDNFVTVILTDKVDVNVFDMQDRLRHAFPNLLEIRRETLYKANYEMEKFRHEAELDAFSLCCEFIGEMNEEEREILKEVINKVEEESEL
;
A
#
# COMPACT_ATOMS: atom_id res chain seq x y z
N PHE A 1 -12.37 -14.47 28.41
CA PHE A 1 -11.05 -13.80 28.36
C PHE A 1 -11.21 -12.36 28.86
N ASP A 2 -10.34 -11.93 29.76
CA ASP A 2 -10.34 -10.55 30.25
C ASP A 2 -9.59 -9.64 29.26
N TYR A 3 -8.55 -10.17 28.57
CA TYR A 3 -7.81 -9.47 27.53
C TYR A 3 -7.33 -10.43 26.44
N ALA A 4 -7.32 -9.98 25.20
CA ALA A 4 -6.71 -10.68 24.07
C ALA A 4 -5.71 -9.77 23.36
N ALA A 5 -4.43 -10.12 23.48
CA ALA A 5 -3.36 -9.52 22.70
C ALA A 5 -3.30 -10.21 21.32
N LEU A 6 -3.62 -9.47 20.26
CA LEU A 6 -3.67 -9.97 18.89
C LEU A 6 -2.38 -9.60 18.17
N GLY A 7 -1.87 -10.53 17.37
CA GLY A 7 -0.69 -10.38 16.53
C GLY A 7 -1.03 -10.32 15.05
N HIS A 8 -0.01 -10.32 14.17
CA HIS A 8 -0.09 -10.31 12.71
C HIS A 8 -0.40 -8.93 12.10
N ILE A 9 -1.39 -8.19 12.57
CA ILE A 9 -1.71 -6.87 12.01
C ILE A 9 -0.70 -5.83 12.50
N HIS A 10 -0.01 -5.17 11.58
CA HIS A 10 1.03 -4.18 11.89
C HIS A 10 0.48 -2.84 12.40
N LYS A 11 -0.77 -2.53 12.07
CA LYS A 11 -1.43 -1.30 12.50
C LYS A 11 -1.99 -1.47 13.93
N PRO A 12 -1.67 -0.57 14.87
CA PRO A 12 -2.31 -0.56 16.19
C PRO A 12 -3.81 -0.31 16.05
N MET A 13 -4.64 -1.19 16.58
CA MET A 13 -6.09 -1.05 16.54
C MET A 13 -6.80 -1.94 17.57
N THR A 14 -8.04 -1.59 17.90
CA THR A 14 -8.95 -2.42 18.68
C THR A 14 -9.95 -3.15 17.78
N VAL A 15 -10.44 -4.29 18.22
CA VAL A 15 -11.45 -5.08 17.49
C VAL A 15 -12.70 -5.21 18.37
N GLY A 16 -13.70 -4.39 18.09
CA GLY A 16 -14.96 -4.36 18.83
C GLY A 16 -14.84 -3.77 20.22
N LYS A 17 -14.11 -4.43 21.13
CA LYS A 17 -13.91 -4.01 22.53
C LYS A 17 -12.45 -3.60 22.78
N GLU A 18 -12.21 -2.70 23.72
CA GLU A 18 -10.88 -2.26 24.14
C GLU A 18 -9.97 -3.41 24.62
N CYS A 19 -10.55 -4.48 25.14
CA CYS A 19 -9.82 -5.66 25.59
C CYS A 19 -9.35 -6.59 24.48
N TYR A 20 -9.74 -6.36 23.22
CA TYR A 20 -9.26 -7.13 22.05
C TYR A 20 -8.43 -6.20 21.15
N ARG A 21 -7.11 -6.35 21.19
CA ARG A 21 -6.25 -5.31 20.68
C ARG A 21 -5.06 -5.84 19.90
N TYR A 22 -4.79 -5.22 18.75
CA TYR A 22 -3.51 -5.29 18.05
C TYR A 22 -2.60 -4.18 18.58
N CYS A 23 -1.44 -4.55 19.12
CA CYS A 23 -0.40 -3.60 19.47
C CYS A 23 0.24 -2.98 18.22
N GLY A 24 0.26 -3.73 17.14
CA GLY A 24 1.01 -3.40 15.94
C GLY A 24 2.49 -3.75 16.05
N THR A 25 3.27 -3.35 15.06
CA THR A 25 4.73 -3.49 15.08
C THR A 25 5.37 -2.34 15.88
N PRO A 26 6.50 -2.56 16.56
CA PRO A 26 7.18 -1.52 17.31
C PRO A 26 7.76 -0.41 16.41
N LEU A 27 8.08 -0.74 15.16
CA LEU A 27 8.58 0.16 14.13
C LEU A 27 7.75 -0.01 12.86
N ALA A 28 7.75 0.99 11.96
CA ALA A 28 7.21 0.84 10.63
C ALA A 28 8.10 -0.11 9.81
N CYS A 29 7.51 -1.17 9.26
CA CYS A 29 8.17 -2.18 8.46
C CYS A 29 7.93 -2.01 6.95
N SER A 30 7.03 -1.10 6.57
CA SER A 30 6.68 -0.82 5.18
C SER A 30 6.33 0.64 4.97
N VAL A 31 6.34 1.07 3.72
CA VAL A 31 5.96 2.45 3.33
C VAL A 31 4.49 2.74 3.64
N SER A 32 3.61 1.72 3.56
CA SER A 32 2.19 1.86 3.92
C SER A 32 1.96 2.16 5.40
N GLU A 33 2.97 1.99 6.24
CA GLU A 33 2.93 2.28 7.67
C GLU A 33 3.49 3.67 8.00
N ALA A 34 3.90 4.44 6.98
CA ALA A 34 4.39 5.81 7.16
C ALA A 34 3.38 6.65 7.93
N GLY A 35 3.86 7.40 8.92
CA GLY A 35 3.03 8.25 9.76
C GLY A 35 2.20 7.54 10.84
N GLN A 36 2.23 6.21 10.93
CA GLN A 36 1.56 5.49 12.01
C GLN A 36 2.27 5.73 13.35
N LYS A 37 1.48 5.98 14.39
CA LYS A 37 1.99 6.09 15.76
C LYS A 37 2.23 4.70 16.32
N LYS A 38 3.49 4.31 16.43
CA LYS A 38 3.90 3.03 17.00
C LYS A 38 4.10 3.14 18.51
N GLY A 39 3.81 2.04 19.24
CA GLY A 39 3.90 2.03 20.69
C GLY A 39 3.81 0.62 21.26
N ILE A 40 3.97 0.55 22.57
CA ILE A 40 3.75 -0.67 23.35
C ILE A 40 2.45 -0.49 24.12
N VAL A 41 1.61 -1.51 24.12
CA VAL A 41 0.40 -1.52 24.94
C VAL A 41 0.75 -2.10 26.32
N MET A 42 0.63 -1.26 27.33
CA MET A 42 0.68 -1.69 28.73
C MET A 42 -0.73 -2.10 29.15
N VAL A 43 -0.82 -3.26 29.77
CA VAL A 43 -2.09 -3.83 30.23
C VAL A 43 -1.99 -4.12 31.72
N GLU A 44 -2.88 -3.53 32.50
CA GLU A 44 -3.00 -3.77 33.93
C GLU A 44 -4.27 -4.57 34.18
N LEU A 45 -4.10 -5.77 34.71
CA LEU A 45 -5.17 -6.67 35.11
C LEU A 45 -5.29 -6.64 36.62
N GLU A 46 -6.43 -6.21 37.12
CA GLU A 46 -6.74 -6.24 38.57
C GLU A 46 -7.64 -7.44 38.87
N GLU A 47 -8.76 -7.20 39.56
CA GLU A 47 -9.79 -8.22 39.79
C GLU A 47 -10.50 -8.57 38.47
N LYS A 48 -11.11 -9.77 38.41
CA LYS A 48 -11.82 -10.26 37.22
C LYS A 48 -12.79 -9.22 36.66
N GLY A 49 -12.57 -8.86 35.40
CA GLY A 49 -13.36 -7.87 34.67
C GLY A 49 -12.87 -6.42 34.84
N ARG A 50 -11.85 -6.16 35.69
CA ARG A 50 -11.17 -4.86 35.77
C ARG A 50 -9.89 -4.88 34.96
N LEU A 51 -9.88 -4.06 33.89
CA LEU A 51 -8.78 -3.94 32.94
C LEU A 51 -8.52 -2.47 32.69
N SER A 52 -7.25 -2.06 32.71
CA SER A 52 -6.81 -0.79 32.17
C SER A 52 -5.75 -1.00 31.08
N THR A 53 -5.78 -0.16 30.05
CA THR A 53 -4.80 -0.20 28.97
C THR A 53 -4.20 1.17 28.74
N GLY A 54 -2.87 1.23 28.62
CA GLY A 54 -2.13 2.43 28.27
C GLY A 54 -1.24 2.20 27.05
N VAL A 55 -1.00 3.23 26.24
CA VAL A 55 -0.06 3.15 25.12
C VAL A 55 1.19 3.95 25.46
N ILE A 56 2.32 3.29 25.47
CA ILE A 56 3.64 3.92 25.62
C ILE A 56 4.17 4.16 24.20
N PRO A 57 4.26 5.42 23.73
CA PRO A 57 4.69 5.71 22.37
C PRO A 57 6.18 5.39 22.20
N LEU A 58 6.52 4.74 21.10
CA LEU A 58 7.89 4.50 20.69
C LEU A 58 8.36 5.59 19.72
N LYS A 59 9.58 6.06 19.93
CA LYS A 59 10.26 7.01 19.03
C LYS A 59 11.40 6.27 18.32
N PRO A 60 11.24 5.89 17.05
CA PRO A 60 12.31 5.25 16.30
C PRO A 60 13.45 6.24 16.02
N LEU A 61 14.68 5.74 15.89
CA LEU A 61 15.84 6.55 15.49
C LEU A 61 15.63 7.16 14.10
N ARG A 62 15.03 6.38 13.18
CA ARG A 62 14.63 6.81 11.84
C ARG A 62 13.20 6.38 11.58
N GLN A 63 12.42 7.28 11.03
CA GLN A 63 11.02 7.03 10.65
C GLN A 63 10.92 6.65 9.18
N VAL A 64 9.88 5.92 8.81
CA VAL A 64 9.47 5.78 7.42
C VAL A 64 8.57 6.98 7.07
N ARG A 65 8.94 7.71 6.03
CA ARG A 65 8.23 8.92 5.59
C ARG A 65 7.94 8.87 4.10
N ILE A 66 6.84 9.47 3.70
CA ILE A 66 6.55 9.81 2.32
C ILE A 66 6.73 11.32 2.19
N VAL A 67 7.49 11.75 1.19
CA VAL A 67 7.67 13.15 0.82
C VAL A 67 7.14 13.33 -0.59
N GLU A 68 6.14 14.19 -0.75
CA GLU A 68 5.45 14.42 -2.02
C GLU A 68 5.62 15.88 -2.43
N GLY A 69 5.83 16.13 -3.72
CA GLY A 69 5.95 17.47 -4.29
C GLY A 69 6.80 17.51 -5.55
N GLU A 70 7.00 18.72 -6.06
CA GLU A 70 7.94 18.96 -7.15
C GLU A 70 9.39 18.76 -6.66
N LEU A 71 10.29 18.33 -7.56
CA LEU A 71 11.67 18.00 -7.22
C LEU A 71 12.37 19.08 -6.38
N GLU A 72 12.26 20.33 -6.77
CA GLU A 72 12.92 21.45 -6.07
C GLU A 72 12.35 21.69 -4.67
N GLU A 73 11.09 21.38 -4.42
CA GLU A 73 10.46 21.47 -3.10
C GLU A 73 10.82 20.30 -2.20
N VAL A 74 10.86 19.10 -2.77
CA VAL A 74 11.29 17.87 -2.08
C VAL A 74 12.73 18.00 -1.62
N LEU A 75 13.63 18.54 -2.44
CA LEU A 75 15.04 18.74 -2.12
C LEU A 75 15.29 19.76 -0.99
N LYS A 76 14.34 20.63 -0.68
CA LYS A 76 14.41 21.54 0.47
C LYS A 76 14.18 20.87 1.82
N GLN A 77 13.81 19.58 1.83
CA GLN A 77 13.46 18.81 3.03
C GLN A 77 14.44 17.64 3.30
N PRO A 78 15.78 17.85 3.30
CA PRO A 78 16.72 16.75 3.49
C PRO A 78 16.49 16.03 4.81
N SER A 79 16.70 14.71 4.84
CA SER A 79 16.39 13.91 6.03
C SER A 79 17.16 12.58 6.02
N ASP A 80 17.63 12.15 7.21
CA ASP A 80 18.21 10.82 7.44
C ASP A 80 17.14 9.72 7.66
N ASN A 81 15.86 10.04 7.58
CA ASN A 81 14.78 9.06 7.67
C ASN A 81 14.77 8.14 6.44
N PHE A 82 14.05 7.02 6.56
CA PHE A 82 13.72 6.19 5.40
C PHE A 82 12.62 6.88 4.59
N VAL A 83 12.94 7.31 3.37
CA VAL A 83 12.05 8.18 2.59
C VAL A 83 11.64 7.52 1.28
N THR A 84 10.34 7.53 1.00
CA THR A 84 9.80 7.36 -0.34
C THR A 84 9.41 8.73 -0.87
N VAL A 85 9.93 9.08 -2.04
CA VAL A 85 9.64 10.35 -2.72
C VAL A 85 8.59 10.11 -3.79
N ILE A 86 7.54 10.95 -3.79
CA ILE A 86 6.52 10.99 -4.84
C ILE A 86 6.65 12.33 -5.57
N LEU A 87 7.14 12.28 -6.80
CA LEU A 87 7.33 13.48 -7.62
C LEU A 87 6.05 13.80 -8.41
N THR A 88 5.64 15.05 -8.34
CA THR A 88 4.46 15.60 -9.03
C THR A 88 4.81 16.49 -10.22
N ASP A 89 6.10 16.54 -10.59
CA ASP A 89 6.58 17.35 -11.73
C ASP A 89 5.88 16.96 -13.02
N LYS A 90 5.37 17.98 -13.73
CA LYS A 90 4.70 17.82 -15.03
C LYS A 90 5.66 17.77 -16.23
N VAL A 91 6.92 18.12 -16.02
CA VAL A 91 7.95 18.21 -17.04
C VAL A 91 8.93 17.05 -16.89
N ASP A 92 9.47 16.56 -18.00
CA ASP A 92 10.54 15.55 -18.00
C ASP A 92 11.81 16.09 -17.35
N VAL A 93 11.99 15.75 -16.09
CA VAL A 93 13.23 16.02 -15.35
C VAL A 93 14.28 15.00 -15.80
N ASN A 94 15.51 15.45 -16.03
CA ASN A 94 16.62 14.54 -16.35
C ASN A 94 16.78 13.50 -15.23
N VAL A 95 16.50 12.24 -15.57
CA VAL A 95 16.36 11.14 -14.61
C VAL A 95 17.64 10.91 -13.80
N PHE A 96 18.81 11.05 -14.45
CA PHE A 96 20.11 10.79 -13.78
C PHE A 96 20.43 11.87 -12.75
N ASP A 97 20.34 13.13 -13.13
CA ASP A 97 20.60 14.27 -12.22
C ASP A 97 19.62 14.26 -11.04
N MET A 98 18.34 13.99 -11.29
CA MET A 98 17.30 13.89 -10.27
C MET A 98 17.63 12.79 -9.23
N GLN A 99 18.02 11.59 -9.68
CA GLN A 99 18.32 10.49 -8.76
C GLN A 99 19.51 10.80 -7.85
N ASP A 100 20.55 11.38 -8.39
CA ASP A 100 21.75 11.71 -7.61
C ASP A 100 21.47 12.82 -6.61
N ARG A 101 20.71 13.84 -6.98
CA ARG A 101 20.27 14.91 -6.09
C ARG A 101 19.41 14.39 -4.96
N LEU A 102 18.45 13.50 -5.26
CA LEU A 102 17.59 12.89 -4.25
C LEU A 102 18.36 11.98 -3.29
N ARG A 103 19.30 11.18 -3.78
CA ARG A 103 20.15 10.34 -2.92
C ARG A 103 21.06 11.16 -2.02
N HIS A 104 21.50 12.32 -2.48
CA HIS A 104 22.29 13.24 -1.66
C HIS A 104 21.43 13.87 -0.55
N ALA A 105 20.21 14.27 -0.85
CA ALA A 105 19.27 14.85 0.12
C ALA A 105 18.71 13.81 1.09
N PHE A 106 18.53 12.57 0.64
CA PHE A 106 17.96 11.46 1.40
C PHE A 106 18.87 10.23 1.35
N PRO A 107 19.87 10.11 2.23
CA PRO A 107 20.81 8.98 2.24
C PRO A 107 20.13 7.61 2.40
N ASN A 108 18.94 7.57 3.02
CA ASN A 108 18.12 6.37 3.18
C ASN A 108 16.88 6.40 2.28
N LEU A 109 17.04 6.85 1.03
CA LEU A 109 15.99 6.83 0.02
C LEU A 109 15.59 5.39 -0.31
N LEU A 110 14.30 5.06 -0.15
CA LEU A 110 13.74 3.74 -0.43
C LEU A 110 13.27 3.62 -1.88
N GLU A 111 12.50 4.60 -2.34
CA GLU A 111 11.83 4.56 -3.63
C GLU A 111 11.56 5.96 -4.16
N ILE A 112 11.58 6.11 -5.48
CA ILE A 112 11.13 7.31 -6.18
C ILE A 112 9.94 6.91 -7.06
N ARG A 113 8.80 7.55 -6.84
CA ARG A 113 7.58 7.40 -7.65
C ARG A 113 7.30 8.69 -8.39
N ARG A 114 6.79 8.60 -9.61
CA ARG A 114 6.30 9.74 -10.39
C ARG A 114 4.79 9.62 -10.58
N GLU A 115 4.03 10.54 -10.03
CA GLU A 115 2.57 10.49 -10.10
C GLU A 115 2.05 10.65 -11.54
N THR A 116 2.71 11.48 -12.33
CA THR A 116 2.29 11.79 -13.69
C THR A 116 2.35 10.58 -14.65
N LEU A 117 3.37 9.72 -14.49
CA LEU A 117 3.49 8.49 -15.28
C LEU A 117 2.49 7.42 -14.85
N TYR A 118 2.20 7.34 -13.56
CA TYR A 118 1.23 6.37 -13.03
C TYR A 118 -0.20 6.71 -13.46
N LYS A 119 -0.61 7.98 -13.37
CA LYS A 119 -1.95 8.41 -13.82
C LYS A 119 -2.10 8.25 -15.32
N ALA A 120 -1.11 8.65 -16.12
CA ALA A 120 -1.16 8.52 -17.57
C ALA A 120 -1.20 7.04 -18.03
N ASN A 121 -0.39 6.18 -17.43
CA ASN A 121 -0.43 4.75 -17.73
C ASN A 121 -1.72 4.09 -17.25
N TYR A 122 -2.20 4.42 -16.03
CA TYR A 122 -3.44 3.89 -15.51
C TYR A 122 -4.66 4.36 -16.32
N GLU A 123 -4.70 5.63 -16.72
CA GLU A 123 -5.76 6.15 -17.59
C GLU A 123 -5.66 5.56 -19.00
N MET A 124 -4.46 5.42 -19.58
CA MET A 124 -4.28 4.76 -20.88
C MET A 124 -4.60 3.27 -20.84
N GLU A 125 -4.23 2.55 -19.77
CA GLU A 125 -4.64 1.17 -19.57
C GLU A 125 -6.15 1.06 -19.33
N LYS A 126 -6.73 1.95 -18.54
CA LYS A 126 -8.16 2.01 -18.33
C LYS A 126 -8.93 2.31 -19.63
N PHE A 127 -8.47 3.28 -20.42
CA PHE A 127 -9.04 3.56 -21.75
C PHE A 127 -8.85 2.41 -22.75
N ARG A 128 -7.75 1.69 -22.69
CA ARG A 128 -7.56 0.46 -23.49
C ARG A 128 -8.47 -0.67 -23.03
N HIS A 129 -8.66 -0.85 -21.72
CA HIS A 129 -9.55 -1.88 -21.18
C HIS A 129 -11.04 -1.56 -21.33
N GLU A 130 -11.44 -0.29 -21.24
CA GLU A 130 -12.84 0.09 -21.43
C GLU A 130 -13.28 0.11 -22.91
N ALA A 131 -12.33 0.15 -23.86
CA ALA A 131 -12.69 0.32 -25.25
C ALA A 131 -12.91 -0.97 -26.07
N GLU A 132 -12.36 -2.15 -25.67
CA GLU A 132 -12.40 -3.31 -26.60
C GLU A 132 -12.29 -4.73 -26.00
N LEU A 133 -12.30 -4.96 -24.71
CA LEU A 133 -12.10 -6.33 -24.24
C LEU A 133 -13.30 -6.83 -23.42
N ASP A 134 -14.16 -7.65 -24.06
CA ASP A 134 -15.08 -8.53 -23.33
C ASP A 134 -14.27 -9.60 -22.55
N ALA A 135 -14.87 -10.21 -21.54
CA ALA A 135 -14.22 -11.21 -20.69
C ALA A 135 -13.64 -12.38 -21.51
N PHE A 136 -14.28 -12.73 -22.61
CA PHE A 136 -13.83 -13.79 -23.50
C PHE A 136 -12.52 -13.43 -24.22
N SER A 137 -12.41 -12.22 -24.76
CA SER A 137 -11.21 -11.74 -25.45
C SER A 137 -10.00 -11.65 -24.50
N LEU A 138 -10.22 -11.17 -23.26
CA LEU A 138 -9.20 -11.14 -22.23
C LEU A 138 -8.67 -12.53 -21.86
N CYS A 139 -9.57 -13.51 -21.69
CA CYS A 139 -9.18 -14.87 -21.40
C CYS A 139 -8.42 -15.51 -22.58
N CYS A 140 -8.84 -15.25 -23.83
CA CYS A 140 -8.14 -15.71 -25.03
C CYS A 140 -6.71 -15.15 -25.12
N GLU A 141 -6.51 -13.88 -24.80
CA GLU A 141 -5.19 -13.25 -24.78
C GLU A 141 -4.28 -13.85 -23.70
N PHE A 142 -4.83 -14.13 -22.51
CA PHE A 142 -4.08 -14.70 -21.39
C PHE A 142 -3.70 -16.17 -21.64
N ILE A 143 -4.59 -16.99 -22.18
CA ILE A 143 -4.38 -18.43 -22.39
C ILE A 143 -3.51 -18.68 -23.64
N GLY A 144 -3.59 -17.79 -24.63
CA GLY A 144 -2.84 -17.92 -25.90
C GLY A 144 -3.53 -18.83 -26.93
N GLU A 145 -2.78 -19.76 -27.54
CA GLU A 145 -3.33 -20.64 -28.56
C GLU A 145 -4.32 -21.64 -27.98
N MET A 146 -5.57 -21.58 -28.44
CA MET A 146 -6.66 -22.50 -28.05
C MET A 146 -7.31 -23.10 -29.32
N ASN A 147 -7.70 -24.38 -29.22
CA ASN A 147 -8.51 -25.03 -30.26
C ASN A 147 -10.00 -24.62 -30.16
N GLU A 148 -10.83 -25.05 -31.12
CA GLU A 148 -12.26 -24.63 -31.16
C GLU A 148 -13.06 -25.18 -29.98
N GLU A 149 -12.79 -26.41 -29.51
CA GLU A 149 -13.49 -27.01 -28.37
C GLU A 149 -13.18 -26.27 -27.07
N GLU A 150 -11.92 -25.88 -26.86
CA GLU A 150 -11.48 -25.08 -25.70
C GLU A 150 -12.12 -23.69 -25.69
N ARG A 151 -12.31 -23.07 -26.87
CA ARG A 151 -13.00 -21.79 -27.00
C ARG A 151 -14.48 -21.88 -26.67
N GLU A 152 -15.15 -22.95 -27.05
CA GLU A 152 -16.55 -23.19 -26.70
C GLU A 152 -16.73 -23.40 -25.18
N ILE A 153 -15.87 -24.20 -24.57
CA ILE A 153 -15.87 -24.42 -23.10
C ILE A 153 -15.65 -23.07 -22.38
N LEU A 154 -14.70 -22.26 -22.85
CA LEU A 154 -14.44 -20.96 -22.23
C LEU A 154 -15.67 -20.03 -22.30
N LYS A 155 -16.38 -20.00 -23.43
CA LYS A 155 -17.61 -19.21 -23.57
C LYS A 155 -18.70 -19.69 -22.61
N GLU A 156 -18.88 -20.99 -22.47
CA GLU A 156 -19.87 -21.53 -21.52
C GLU A 156 -19.55 -21.18 -20.08
N VAL A 157 -18.27 -21.21 -19.70
CA VAL A 157 -17.84 -20.82 -18.35
C VAL A 157 -18.07 -19.35 -18.09
N ILE A 158 -17.73 -18.46 -19.03
CA ILE A 158 -17.92 -17.02 -18.88
C ILE A 158 -19.40 -16.70 -18.77
N ASN A 159 -20.24 -17.21 -19.63
CA ASN A 159 -21.70 -17.00 -19.56
C ASN A 159 -22.28 -17.44 -18.22
N LYS A 160 -21.85 -18.58 -17.69
CA LYS A 160 -22.28 -19.04 -16.36
C LYS A 160 -21.88 -18.11 -15.23
N VAL A 161 -20.67 -17.58 -15.26
CA VAL A 161 -20.17 -16.64 -14.24
C VAL A 161 -20.92 -15.31 -14.33
N GLU A 162 -21.21 -14.84 -15.53
CA GLU A 162 -22.00 -13.60 -15.72
C GLU A 162 -23.43 -13.77 -15.21
N GLU A 163 -24.10 -14.88 -15.51
CA GLU A 163 -25.45 -15.20 -14.99
C GLU A 163 -25.48 -15.30 -13.45
N GLU A 164 -24.45 -15.86 -12.80
CA GLU A 164 -24.37 -15.95 -11.34
C GLU A 164 -24.02 -14.61 -10.68
N SER A 165 -23.45 -13.66 -11.38
CA SER A 165 -23.09 -12.33 -10.86
C SER A 165 -24.22 -11.31 -10.93
N GLU A 166 -25.29 -11.58 -11.67
CA GLU A 166 -26.49 -10.73 -11.75
C GLU A 166 -27.59 -11.10 -10.71
N LEU A 167 -27.36 -12.10 -9.87
CA LEU A 167 -28.25 -12.52 -8.77
C LEU A 167 -27.77 -12.01 -7.41
#